data_44f7d0bb9d84249ab65c51a4d1556682
#
_entry.id   44f7d0bb9d84249ab65c51a4d1556682
#
_cell.length_a   1.000
_cell.length_b   1.000
_cell.length_c   1.000
_cell.angle_alpha   90.00
_cell.angle_beta   90.00
_cell.angle_gamma   90.00
#
_symmetry.space_group_name_H-M   'P 1'
#
loop_
_entity.id
_entity.type
_entity.pdbx_description
1 polymer ?
#
loop_
_entity_poly.entity_id
_entity_poly.type
_entity_poly.pdbx_seq_one_letter_code
_entity_poly.pdbx_strand_id
1 'polypeptide(L)'
;MNYQLDIEEHPTYLHFRVTGKNTSETVRRYLFEIYTICARQNCSTVLIEENLEGAGLGLVEIYRIVSEGSQRKSMPVRRVAYVDLNPEHSSANMDFAKDVAVNRGLDVRVFATVAEAEGWLRPG
;
A
#
# COMPACT_ATOMS: atom_id res chain seq x y z
N MET A 1 -5.76 4.01 -18.40
CA MET A 1 -5.61 4.09 -16.94
C MET A 1 -4.43 4.96 -16.58
N ASN A 2 -4.49 5.64 -15.44
CA ASN A 2 -3.48 6.61 -15.05
C ASN A 2 -2.36 6.00 -14.19
N TYR A 3 -2.22 4.70 -14.20
CA TYR A 3 -1.18 4.01 -13.43
C TYR A 3 -0.83 2.67 -14.06
N GLN A 4 0.33 2.17 -13.69
CA GLN A 4 0.78 0.83 -14.06
C GLN A 4 1.09 0.05 -12.79
N LEU A 5 0.64 -1.20 -12.74
CA LEU A 5 0.85 -2.09 -11.60
C LEU A 5 1.59 -3.33 -12.07
N ASP A 6 2.78 -3.56 -11.50
CA ASP A 6 3.57 -4.76 -11.76
C ASP A 6 3.59 -5.63 -10.52
N ILE A 7 3.59 -6.94 -10.68
CA ILE A 7 3.51 -7.90 -9.59
C ILE A 7 4.70 -8.84 -9.65
N GLU A 8 5.36 -9.03 -8.50
CA GLU A 8 6.42 -10.02 -8.35
C GLU A 8 6.03 -10.97 -7.22
N GLU A 9 5.99 -12.25 -7.53
CA GLU A 9 5.61 -13.26 -6.54
C GLU A 9 6.81 -13.71 -5.71
N HIS A 10 6.63 -13.78 -4.39
CA HIS A 10 7.60 -14.34 -3.44
C HIS A 10 6.91 -15.43 -2.61
N PRO A 11 7.66 -16.30 -1.96
CA PRO A 11 7.07 -17.42 -1.23
C PRO A 11 6.06 -17.02 -0.13
N THR A 12 6.27 -15.86 0.52
CA THR A 12 5.45 -15.45 1.66
C THR A 12 4.71 -14.15 1.45
N TYR A 13 4.89 -13.47 0.31
CA TYR A 13 4.22 -12.19 0.03
C TYR A 13 4.19 -11.89 -1.47
N LEU A 14 3.35 -10.94 -1.85
CA LEU A 14 3.35 -10.38 -3.20
C LEU A 14 3.94 -8.97 -3.16
N HIS A 15 4.81 -8.67 -4.12
CA HIS A 15 5.44 -7.36 -4.26
C HIS A 15 4.76 -6.63 -5.42
N PHE A 16 4.09 -5.50 -5.12
CA PHE A 16 3.42 -4.68 -6.11
C PHE A 16 4.22 -3.40 -6.35
N ARG A 17 4.54 -3.13 -7.61
CA ARG A 17 5.17 -1.86 -8.00
C ARG A 17 4.15 -1.02 -8.73
N VAL A 18 3.93 0.20 -8.24
CA VAL A 18 2.92 1.12 -8.78
C VAL A 18 3.59 2.39 -9.27
N THR A 19 3.34 2.74 -10.54
CA THR A 19 3.79 4.00 -11.13
C THR A 19 2.60 4.69 -11.77
N GLY A 20 2.68 6.02 -11.94
CA GLY A 20 1.62 6.81 -12.55
C GLY A 20 1.49 8.15 -11.87
N LYS A 21 0.29 8.73 -11.91
CA LYS A 21 0.01 10.03 -11.29
C LYS A 21 -0.62 9.85 -9.92
N ASN A 22 -0.20 10.69 -8.96
CA ASN A 22 -0.70 10.61 -7.58
C ASN A 22 -2.03 11.35 -7.45
N THR A 23 -3.10 10.63 -7.73
CA THR A 23 -4.48 11.12 -7.53
C THR A 23 -5.22 10.16 -6.63
N SER A 24 -6.27 10.65 -5.96
CA SER A 24 -7.08 9.76 -5.10
C SER A 24 -7.73 8.64 -5.91
N GLU A 25 -8.10 8.90 -7.15
CA GLU A 25 -8.66 7.86 -8.04
C GLU A 25 -7.63 6.76 -8.32
N THR A 26 -6.39 7.14 -8.65
CA THR A 26 -5.31 6.18 -8.90
C THR A 26 -5.07 5.32 -7.67
N VAL A 27 -4.96 5.93 -6.50
CA VAL A 27 -4.68 5.19 -5.26
C VAL A 27 -5.82 4.23 -4.92
N ARG A 28 -7.08 4.67 -5.04
CA ARG A 28 -8.23 3.79 -4.81
C ARG A 28 -8.24 2.61 -5.77
N ARG A 29 -7.95 2.84 -7.05
CA ARG A 29 -7.99 1.80 -8.08
C ARG A 29 -6.91 0.76 -7.88
N TYR A 30 -5.66 1.20 -7.62
CA TYR A 30 -4.60 0.21 -7.45
C TYR A 30 -4.76 -0.58 -6.15
N LEU A 31 -5.24 0.04 -5.07
CA LEU A 31 -5.52 -0.70 -3.84
C LEU A 31 -6.63 -1.74 -4.04
N PHE A 32 -7.67 -1.37 -4.77
CA PHE A 32 -8.75 -2.31 -5.09
C PHE A 32 -8.22 -3.48 -5.90
N GLU A 33 -7.36 -3.20 -6.88
CA GLU A 33 -6.76 -4.24 -7.71
C GLU A 33 -5.88 -5.18 -6.89
N ILE A 34 -5.07 -4.62 -5.97
CA ILE A 34 -4.25 -5.42 -5.05
C ILE A 34 -5.14 -6.34 -4.20
N TYR A 35 -6.22 -5.81 -3.63
CA TYR A 35 -7.13 -6.60 -2.79
C TYR A 35 -7.79 -7.72 -3.59
N THR A 36 -8.17 -7.45 -4.83
CA THR A 36 -8.78 -8.45 -5.71
C THR A 36 -7.80 -9.59 -6.02
N ILE A 37 -6.56 -9.24 -6.35
CA ILE A 37 -5.52 -10.23 -6.64
C ILE A 37 -5.22 -11.07 -5.41
N CYS A 38 -5.10 -10.45 -4.24
CA CYS A 38 -4.83 -11.15 -2.98
C CYS A 38 -5.97 -12.09 -2.61
N ALA A 39 -7.21 -11.70 -2.86
CA ALA A 39 -8.35 -12.56 -2.61
C ALA A 39 -8.30 -13.81 -3.50
N ARG A 40 -7.96 -13.64 -4.78
CA ARG A 40 -7.86 -14.76 -5.72
C ARG A 40 -6.73 -15.72 -5.39
N GLN A 41 -5.60 -15.20 -4.92
CA GLN A 41 -4.41 -15.99 -4.64
C GLN A 41 -4.29 -16.38 -3.17
N ASN A 42 -5.26 -16.01 -2.36
CA ASN A 42 -5.27 -16.29 -0.92
C ASN A 42 -3.98 -15.76 -0.24
N CYS A 43 -3.58 -14.53 -0.59
CA CYS A 43 -2.39 -13.88 -0.07
C CYS A 43 -2.80 -12.82 0.96
N SER A 44 -2.15 -12.83 2.13
CA SER A 44 -2.48 -11.88 3.20
C SER A 44 -1.38 -10.85 3.46
N THR A 45 -0.20 -11.02 2.85
CA THR A 45 0.96 -10.15 3.08
C THR A 45 1.43 -9.54 1.78
N VAL A 46 1.57 -8.21 1.76
CA VAL A 46 1.96 -7.49 0.56
C VAL A 46 3.07 -6.47 0.84
N LEU A 47 3.89 -6.24 -0.17
CA LEU A 47 4.83 -5.12 -0.22
C LEU A 47 4.33 -4.18 -1.32
N ILE A 48 4.04 -2.94 -0.97
CA ILE A 48 3.63 -1.91 -1.93
C ILE A 48 4.79 -0.95 -2.13
N GLU A 49 5.35 -0.96 -3.32
CA GLU A 49 6.39 -0.02 -3.73
C GLU A 49 5.72 1.02 -4.62
N GLU A 50 5.43 2.19 -4.04
CA GLU A 50 4.70 3.25 -4.73
C GLU A 50 5.66 4.32 -5.24
N ASN A 51 5.55 4.64 -6.53
CA ASN A 51 6.30 5.74 -7.13
C ASN A 51 5.35 6.52 -8.05
N LEU A 52 4.47 7.30 -7.44
CA LEU A 52 3.47 8.10 -8.13
C LEU A 52 3.96 9.54 -8.25
N GLU A 53 3.81 10.12 -9.44
CA GLU A 53 4.25 11.47 -9.76
C GLU A 53 3.25 12.50 -9.26
N GLY A 54 3.77 13.64 -8.78
CA GLY A 54 2.98 14.78 -8.34
C GLY A 54 2.99 14.93 -6.83
N ALA A 55 2.34 15.99 -6.34
CA ALA A 55 2.29 16.31 -4.93
C ALA A 55 1.55 15.22 -4.14
N GLY A 56 1.87 15.10 -2.85
CA GLY A 56 1.18 14.18 -1.97
C GLY A 56 -0.30 14.53 -1.82
N LEU A 57 -1.10 13.51 -1.51
CA LEU A 57 -2.52 13.71 -1.24
C LEU A 57 -2.72 14.41 0.11
N GLY A 58 -3.82 15.16 0.23
CA GLY A 58 -4.18 15.81 1.48
C GLY A 58 -4.61 14.80 2.54
N LEU A 59 -4.52 15.20 3.81
CA LEU A 59 -4.85 14.32 4.94
C LEU A 59 -6.28 13.79 4.88
N VAL A 60 -7.24 14.60 4.46
CA VAL A 60 -8.64 14.17 4.36
C VAL A 60 -8.81 13.07 3.32
N GLU A 61 -8.15 13.21 2.18
CA GLU A 61 -8.20 12.21 1.12
C GLU A 61 -7.55 10.91 1.56
N ILE A 62 -6.39 10.98 2.21
CA ILE A 62 -5.68 9.82 2.75
C ILE A 62 -6.56 9.10 3.77
N TYR A 63 -7.14 9.84 4.71
CA TYR A 63 -8.04 9.26 5.71
C TYR A 63 -9.20 8.51 5.06
N ARG A 64 -9.81 9.14 4.05
CA ARG A 64 -10.96 8.56 3.36
C ARG A 64 -10.59 7.26 2.63
N ILE A 65 -9.48 7.27 1.90
CA ILE A 65 -9.02 6.11 1.14
C ILE A 65 -8.69 4.93 2.08
N VAL A 66 -7.90 5.20 3.12
CA VAL A 66 -7.46 4.16 4.05
C VAL A 66 -8.65 3.61 4.85
N SER A 67 -9.56 4.49 5.27
CA SER A 67 -10.76 4.06 6.00
C SER A 67 -11.66 3.18 5.16
N GLU A 68 -11.90 3.55 3.91
CA GLU A 68 -12.71 2.74 2.99
C GLU A 68 -12.09 1.36 2.78
N GLY A 69 -10.79 1.30 2.56
CA GLY A 69 -10.10 0.03 2.33
C GLY A 69 -10.13 -0.87 3.55
N SER A 70 -9.87 -0.32 4.74
CA SER A 70 -9.77 -1.12 5.96
C SER A 70 -11.11 -1.53 6.56
N GLN A 71 -12.23 -0.99 6.09
CA GLN A 71 -13.56 -1.36 6.57
C GLN A 71 -14.16 -2.57 5.87
N ARG A 72 -13.49 -3.11 4.86
CA ARG A 72 -14.02 -4.26 4.10
C ARG A 72 -13.99 -5.52 4.96
N LYS A 73 -15.16 -6.12 5.17
CA LYS A 73 -15.32 -7.29 6.05
C LYS A 73 -14.52 -8.52 5.62
N SER A 74 -14.35 -8.70 4.32
CA SER A 74 -13.65 -9.85 3.75
C SER A 74 -12.28 -9.46 3.20
N MET A 75 -11.63 -8.47 3.78
CA MET A 75 -10.34 -8.00 3.32
C MET A 75 -9.29 -9.09 3.47
N PRO A 76 -8.68 -9.56 2.35
CA PRO A 76 -7.69 -10.62 2.42
C PRO A 76 -6.37 -10.15 2.99
N VAL A 77 -6.03 -8.89 2.78
CA VAL A 77 -4.74 -8.32 3.20
C VAL A 77 -4.77 -8.01 4.68
N ARG A 78 -3.75 -8.50 5.41
CA ARG A 78 -3.61 -8.29 6.85
C ARG A 78 -2.33 -7.57 7.21
N ARG A 79 -1.30 -7.73 6.39
CA ARG A 79 0.03 -7.24 6.67
C ARG A 79 0.56 -6.50 5.45
N VAL A 80 0.96 -5.25 5.62
CA VAL A 80 1.39 -4.38 4.53
C VAL A 80 2.72 -3.73 4.87
N ALA A 81 3.71 -3.92 4.00
CA ALA A 81 4.94 -3.12 4.00
C ALA A 81 4.78 -2.07 2.91
N TYR A 82 4.91 -0.81 3.25
CA TYR A 82 4.67 0.31 2.34
C TYR A 82 5.93 1.13 2.15
N VAL A 83 6.32 1.36 0.89
CA VAL A 83 7.47 2.17 0.52
C VAL A 83 7.02 3.21 -0.51
N ASP A 84 7.16 4.49 -0.19
CA ASP A 84 6.90 5.56 -1.14
C ASP A 84 8.24 6.11 -1.64
N LEU A 85 8.52 5.91 -2.92
CA LEU A 85 9.80 6.31 -3.52
C LEU A 85 9.83 7.76 -3.97
N ASN A 86 8.70 8.47 -3.93
CA ASN A 86 8.66 9.87 -4.36
C ASN A 86 9.10 10.79 -3.22
N PRO A 87 10.27 11.48 -3.36
CA PRO A 87 10.78 12.33 -2.28
C PRO A 87 9.93 13.57 -2.01
N GLU A 88 9.02 13.92 -2.92
CA GLU A 88 8.11 15.04 -2.72
C GLU A 88 6.97 14.72 -1.75
N HIS A 89 6.72 13.44 -1.48
CA HIS A 89 5.65 13.04 -0.59
C HIS A 89 6.07 13.17 0.87
N SER A 90 5.15 13.66 1.70
CA SER A 90 5.41 13.88 3.12
C SER A 90 5.44 12.57 3.90
N SER A 91 6.50 12.35 4.67
CA SER A 91 6.59 11.20 5.57
C SER A 91 5.53 11.28 6.68
N ALA A 92 5.15 12.49 7.10
CA ALA A 92 4.09 12.67 8.08
C ALA A 92 2.74 12.18 7.56
N ASN A 93 2.45 12.41 6.27
CA ASN A 93 1.22 11.92 5.65
C ASN A 93 1.21 10.39 5.57
N MET A 94 2.35 9.77 5.30
CA MET A 94 2.47 8.32 5.28
C MET A 94 2.30 7.72 6.67
N ASP A 95 2.87 8.35 7.69
CA ASP A 95 2.69 7.93 9.08
C ASP A 95 1.22 8.05 9.51
N PHE A 96 0.55 9.10 9.06
CA PHE A 96 -0.88 9.26 9.33
C PHE A 96 -1.70 8.14 8.69
N ALA A 97 -1.41 7.81 7.43
CA ALA A 97 -2.10 6.72 6.74
C ALA A 97 -1.90 5.38 7.45
N LYS A 98 -0.66 5.12 7.88
CA LYS A 98 -0.32 3.93 8.66
C LYS A 98 -1.12 3.87 9.96
N ASP A 99 -1.16 4.97 10.71
CA ASP A 99 -1.86 5.01 11.99
C ASP A 99 -3.35 4.74 11.83
N VAL A 100 -3.98 5.30 10.78
CA VAL A 100 -5.39 5.03 10.51
C VAL A 100 -5.62 3.54 10.23
N ALA A 101 -4.76 2.93 9.42
CA ALA A 101 -4.87 1.51 9.08
C ALA A 101 -4.65 0.60 10.29
N VAL A 102 -3.64 0.90 11.11
CA VAL A 102 -3.33 0.13 12.33
C VAL A 102 -4.50 0.18 13.31
N ASN A 103 -5.10 1.35 13.48
CA ASN A 103 -6.27 1.50 14.35
C ASN A 103 -7.49 0.70 13.86
N ARG A 104 -7.47 0.26 12.61
CA ARG A 104 -8.54 -0.56 12.04
C ARG A 104 -8.17 -2.03 11.91
N GLY A 105 -7.07 -2.44 12.53
CA GLY A 105 -6.69 -3.85 12.65
C GLY A 105 -5.72 -4.36 11.60
N LEU A 106 -5.14 -3.49 10.77
CA LEU A 106 -4.12 -3.90 9.80
C LEU A 106 -2.72 -3.73 10.41
N ASP A 107 -1.82 -4.66 10.08
CA ASP A 107 -0.41 -4.53 10.46
C ASP A 107 0.33 -3.85 9.30
N VAL A 108 0.42 -2.54 9.37
CA VAL A 108 1.05 -1.72 8.32
C VAL A 108 2.33 -1.09 8.87
N ARG A 109 3.41 -1.22 8.12
CA ARG A 109 4.67 -0.52 8.42
C ARG A 109 5.16 0.22 7.19
N VAL A 110 5.73 1.39 7.43
CA VAL A 110 6.30 2.26 6.39
C VAL A 110 7.81 2.16 6.45
N PHE A 111 8.44 1.97 5.29
CA PHE A 111 9.89 1.86 5.18
C PHE A 111 10.43 2.88 4.18
N ALA A 112 11.66 3.30 4.39
CA ALA A 112 12.34 4.23 3.48
C ALA A 112 12.83 3.54 2.21
N THR A 113 13.14 2.25 2.27
CA THR A 113 13.65 1.48 1.14
C THR A 113 12.95 0.13 1.02
N VAL A 114 12.98 -0.41 -0.20
CA VAL A 114 12.46 -1.75 -0.48
C VAL A 114 13.25 -2.81 0.30
N ALA A 115 14.57 -2.65 0.40
CA ALA A 115 15.41 -3.59 1.13
C ALA A 115 14.99 -3.73 2.60
N GLU A 116 14.70 -2.61 3.26
CA GLU A 116 14.23 -2.63 4.65
C GLU A 116 12.87 -3.33 4.76
N ALA A 117 11.96 -3.05 3.82
CA ALA A 117 10.64 -3.67 3.79
C ALA A 117 10.75 -5.18 3.61
N GLU A 118 11.61 -5.62 2.68
CA GLU A 118 11.84 -7.04 2.45
C GLU A 118 12.41 -7.75 3.68
N GLY A 119 13.28 -7.06 4.41
CA GLY A 119 13.83 -7.60 5.65
C GLY A 119 12.75 -7.90 6.69
N TRP A 120 11.75 -7.03 6.80
CA TRP A 120 10.64 -7.23 7.72
C TRP A 120 9.70 -8.36 7.27
N LEU A 121 9.58 -8.57 5.95
CA LEU A 121 8.67 -9.56 5.38
C LEU A 121 9.25 -10.97 5.32
N ARG A 122 10.56 -11.10 5.39
CA ARG A 122 11.21 -12.41 5.34
C ARG A 122 10.97 -13.18 6.63
N PRO A 123 10.64 -14.47 6.53
CA PRO A 123 10.48 -15.31 7.72
C PRO A 123 11.83 -15.52 8.41
N GLY A 124 11.84 -15.41 9.70
CA GLY A 124 13.00 -15.71 10.50
C GLY A 124 13.89 -14.66 10.89
#